data_e90dfd918c8451ef02d1905ee809800e
#
_entry.id   e90dfd918c8451ef02d1905ee809800e
#
_cell.length_a   1.000
_cell.length_b   1.000
_cell.length_c   1.000
_cell.angle_alpha   90.00
_cell.angle_beta   90.00
_cell.angle_gamma   90.00
#
_symmetry.space_group_name_H-M   'P 1'
#
loop_
_entity.id
_entity.type
_entity.pdbx_description
1 polymer ?
#
loop_
_entity_poly.entity_id
_entity_poly.type
_entity_poly.pdbx_seq_one_letter_code
_entity_poly.pdbx_strand_id
1 'polypeptide(L)'
;IYVHPASDAAARHYTFLPNLNALLNGLAAIALLAGFYFIRKRRIAAHRASMMTAFVFSSLFLVCYIANHALHGETLYPIHDRVYYEAYLPLLISHIVLATVALPVVLITFYLALSRRFPIHRKVARWTFPLWLYVSVTGVVVRVMLVAALRGR
;
A
#
# COMPACT_ATOMS: atom_id res chain seq x y z
N ILE A 1 3.16 -24.80 26.48
CA ILE A 1 2.37 -23.63 26.06
C ILE A 1 1.30 -24.17 25.11
N TYR A 2 0.05 -24.31 25.60
CA TYR A 2 -1.09 -24.75 24.80
C TYR A 2 -1.48 -23.63 23.85
N VAL A 3 -1.24 -23.82 22.56
CA VAL A 3 -1.85 -23.01 21.51
C VAL A 3 -3.26 -23.56 21.31
N HIS A 4 -4.27 -22.83 21.76
CA HIS A 4 -5.65 -23.13 21.38
C HIS A 4 -5.77 -23.06 19.85
N PRO A 5 -6.31 -24.09 19.16
CA PRO A 5 -6.65 -23.98 17.77
C PRO A 5 -7.73 -22.88 17.66
N ALA A 6 -7.38 -21.76 17.04
CA ALA A 6 -8.37 -20.77 16.65
C ALA A 6 -9.43 -21.48 15.80
N SER A 7 -10.72 -21.25 16.11
CA SER A 7 -11.81 -21.82 15.31
C SER A 7 -11.61 -21.43 13.85
N ASP A 8 -11.98 -22.30 12.90
CA ASP A 8 -11.84 -22.05 11.45
C ASP A 8 -12.47 -20.71 11.00
N ALA A 9 -13.46 -20.22 11.71
CA ALA A 9 -14.07 -18.91 11.51
C ALA A 9 -13.12 -17.76 11.90
N ALA A 10 -12.39 -17.88 13.02
CA ALA A 10 -11.40 -16.90 13.43
C ALA A 10 -10.21 -16.90 12.46
N ALA A 11 -9.72 -18.07 12.04
CA ALA A 11 -8.64 -18.18 11.06
C ALA A 11 -9.01 -17.53 9.71
N ARG A 12 -10.25 -17.69 9.25
CA ARG A 12 -10.74 -17.01 8.03
C ARG A 12 -10.83 -15.50 8.19
N HIS A 13 -11.21 -15.02 9.36
CA HIS A 13 -11.29 -13.59 9.65
C HIS A 13 -9.89 -12.95 9.69
N TYR A 14 -8.89 -13.65 10.22
CA TYR A 14 -7.48 -13.21 10.25
C TYR A 14 -6.84 -13.05 8.86
N THR A 15 -7.33 -13.77 7.85
CA THR A 15 -6.78 -13.69 6.49
C THR A 15 -7.50 -12.67 5.60
N PHE A 16 -8.74 -12.29 5.92
CA PHE A 16 -9.55 -11.43 5.08
C PHE A 16 -9.01 -10.00 5.00
N LEU A 17 -8.80 -9.33 6.14
CA LEU A 17 -8.32 -7.94 6.17
C LEU A 17 -6.94 -7.75 5.53
N PRO A 18 -5.93 -8.59 5.81
CA PRO A 18 -4.65 -8.47 5.13
C PRO A 18 -4.70 -8.72 3.61
N ASN A 19 -5.58 -9.61 3.15
CA ASN A 19 -5.77 -9.83 1.71
C ASN A 19 -6.49 -8.65 1.05
N LEU A 20 -7.48 -8.07 1.73
CA LEU A 20 -8.14 -6.84 1.29
C LEU A 20 -7.14 -5.68 1.21
N ASN A 21 -6.24 -5.54 2.17
CA ASN A 21 -5.18 -4.53 2.16
C ASN A 21 -4.26 -4.67 0.95
N ALA A 22 -3.84 -5.89 0.60
CA ALA A 22 -3.04 -6.13 -0.59
C ALA A 22 -3.81 -5.80 -1.88
N LEU A 23 -5.10 -6.15 -1.94
CA LEU A 23 -5.97 -5.82 -3.08
C LEU A 23 -6.11 -4.29 -3.23
N LEU A 24 -6.36 -3.56 -2.16
CA LEU A 24 -6.48 -2.10 -2.17
C LEU A 24 -5.19 -1.42 -2.65
N ASN A 25 -4.03 -1.90 -2.20
CA ASN A 25 -2.74 -1.43 -2.69
C ASN A 25 -2.52 -1.72 -4.19
N GLY A 26 -2.90 -2.91 -4.64
CA GLY A 26 -2.84 -3.28 -6.07
C GLY A 26 -3.74 -2.39 -6.93
N LEU A 27 -4.97 -2.14 -6.49
CA LEU A 27 -5.92 -1.25 -7.18
C LEU A 27 -5.41 0.21 -7.19
N ALA A 28 -4.81 0.67 -6.09
CA ALA A 28 -4.17 1.98 -6.04
C ALA A 28 -3.01 2.09 -7.04
N ALA A 29 -2.15 1.07 -7.14
CA ALA A 29 -1.07 1.03 -8.12
C ALA A 29 -1.59 1.09 -9.57
N ILE A 30 -2.65 0.34 -9.89
CA ILE A 30 -3.28 0.37 -11.22
C ILE A 30 -3.85 1.76 -11.50
N ALA A 31 -4.55 2.37 -10.56
CA ALA A 31 -5.12 3.71 -10.71
C ALA A 31 -4.02 4.78 -10.90
N LEU A 32 -2.88 4.66 -10.19
CA LEU A 32 -1.72 5.54 -10.35
C LEU A 32 -1.13 5.43 -11.76
N LEU A 33 -0.94 4.22 -12.26
CA LEU A 33 -0.43 3.99 -13.62
C LEU A 33 -1.39 4.52 -14.68
N ALA A 34 -2.68 4.30 -14.51
CA ALA A 34 -3.71 4.86 -15.39
C ALA A 34 -3.69 6.40 -15.38
N GLY A 35 -3.61 7.00 -14.20
CA GLY A 35 -3.52 8.45 -14.07
C GLY A 35 -2.25 9.04 -14.69
N PHE A 36 -1.12 8.36 -14.56
CA PHE A 36 0.12 8.75 -15.25
C PHE A 36 -0.04 8.66 -16.78
N TYR A 37 -0.62 7.59 -17.29
CA TYR A 37 -0.92 7.44 -18.70
C TYR A 37 -1.82 8.57 -19.20
N PHE A 38 -2.90 8.89 -18.50
CA PHE A 38 -3.84 9.94 -18.90
C PHE A 38 -3.21 11.33 -18.92
N ILE A 39 -2.37 11.68 -17.94
CA ILE A 39 -1.70 12.98 -17.95
C ILE A 39 -0.67 13.09 -19.10
N ARG A 40 -0.02 11.99 -19.46
CA ARG A 40 0.86 11.93 -20.64
C ARG A 40 0.10 12.15 -21.95
N LYS A 41 -1.15 11.72 -22.00
CA LYS A 41 -2.09 11.97 -23.12
C LYS A 41 -2.86 13.28 -23.01
N ARG A 42 -2.52 14.14 -22.04
CA ARG A 42 -3.19 15.42 -21.76
C ARG A 42 -4.70 15.30 -21.45
N ARG A 43 -5.14 14.13 -21.02
CA ARG A 43 -6.52 13.88 -20.56
C ARG A 43 -6.64 14.24 -19.07
N ILE A 44 -6.80 15.53 -18.78
CA ILE A 44 -6.75 16.07 -17.42
C ILE A 44 -7.89 15.52 -16.56
N ALA A 45 -9.13 15.44 -17.09
CA ALA A 45 -10.27 14.91 -16.34
C ALA A 45 -10.09 13.43 -15.96
N ALA A 46 -9.59 12.61 -16.87
CA ALA A 46 -9.29 11.19 -16.61
C ALA A 46 -8.14 11.03 -15.59
N HIS A 47 -7.10 11.87 -15.68
CA HIS A 47 -6.02 11.93 -14.69
C HIS A 47 -6.56 12.24 -13.29
N ARG A 48 -7.41 13.27 -13.15
CA ARG A 48 -8.03 13.63 -11.87
C ARG A 48 -8.83 12.48 -11.29
N ALA A 49 -9.69 11.85 -12.11
CA ALA A 49 -10.50 10.72 -11.68
C ALA A 49 -9.62 9.54 -11.20
N SER A 50 -8.57 9.20 -11.94
CA SER A 50 -7.63 8.13 -11.59
C SER A 50 -6.87 8.43 -10.29
N MET A 51 -6.40 9.67 -10.10
CA MET A 51 -5.70 10.08 -8.87
C MET A 51 -6.63 10.06 -7.65
N MET A 52 -7.88 10.53 -7.80
CA MET A 52 -8.89 10.44 -6.75
C MET A 52 -9.20 8.98 -6.39
N THR A 53 -9.32 8.11 -7.39
CA THR A 53 -9.52 6.67 -7.19
C THR A 53 -8.35 6.04 -6.42
N ALA A 54 -7.12 6.34 -6.82
CA ALA A 54 -5.93 5.88 -6.10
C ALA A 54 -5.91 6.39 -4.64
N PHE A 55 -6.28 7.63 -4.43
CA PHE A 55 -6.36 8.22 -3.08
C PHE A 55 -7.40 7.52 -2.21
N VAL A 56 -8.59 7.24 -2.75
CA VAL A 56 -9.64 6.51 -2.03
C VAL A 56 -9.17 5.10 -1.66
N PHE A 57 -8.58 4.36 -2.59
CA PHE A 57 -8.05 3.02 -2.29
C PHE A 57 -6.93 3.05 -1.25
N SER A 58 -6.01 4.02 -1.32
CA SER A 58 -4.95 4.19 -0.32
C SER A 58 -5.49 4.59 1.05
N SER A 59 -6.54 5.40 1.11
CA SER A 59 -7.20 5.80 2.36
C SER A 59 -7.92 4.61 2.99
N LEU A 60 -8.66 3.83 2.20
CA LEU A 60 -9.31 2.60 2.65
C LEU A 60 -8.27 1.58 3.15
N PHE A 61 -7.17 1.42 2.41
CA PHE A 61 -6.06 0.59 2.87
C PHE A 61 -5.57 1.03 4.24
N LEU A 62 -5.31 2.32 4.45
CA LEU A 62 -4.78 2.84 5.71
C LEU A 62 -5.75 2.58 6.87
N VAL A 63 -7.06 2.81 6.67
CA VAL A 63 -8.09 2.53 7.68
C VAL A 63 -8.15 1.04 8.01
N CYS A 64 -8.20 0.18 6.99
CA CYS A 64 -8.20 -1.27 7.17
C CYS A 64 -6.91 -1.78 7.84
N TYR A 65 -5.77 -1.20 7.50
CA TYR A 65 -4.48 -1.55 8.11
C TYR A 65 -4.45 -1.21 9.60
N ILE A 66 -4.84 0.02 9.97
CA ILE A 66 -4.89 0.45 11.37
C ILE A 66 -5.89 -0.40 12.17
N ALA A 67 -7.08 -0.65 11.61
CA ALA A 67 -8.08 -1.50 12.24
C ALA A 67 -7.57 -2.93 12.45
N ASN A 68 -6.94 -3.53 11.45
CA ASN A 68 -6.35 -4.86 11.55
C ASN A 68 -5.26 -4.92 12.61
N HIS A 69 -4.37 -3.94 12.62
CA HIS A 69 -3.27 -3.86 13.59
C HIS A 69 -3.78 -3.68 15.02
N ALA A 70 -4.78 -2.83 15.22
CA ALA A 70 -5.37 -2.58 16.54
C ALA A 70 -6.14 -3.79 17.09
N LEU A 71 -6.82 -4.56 16.21
CA LEU A 71 -7.68 -5.68 16.62
C LEU A 71 -6.92 -7.02 16.72
N HIS A 72 -5.92 -7.25 15.90
CA HIS A 72 -5.30 -8.58 15.73
C HIS A 72 -3.78 -8.58 15.94
N GLY A 73 -3.13 -7.40 16.06
CA GLY A 73 -1.68 -7.30 16.10
C GLY A 73 -1.01 -7.63 14.77
N GLU A 74 0.29 -7.93 14.81
CA GLU A 74 1.07 -8.23 13.62
C GLU A 74 1.17 -9.73 13.35
N THR A 75 1.04 -10.11 12.08
CA THR A 75 1.38 -11.45 11.62
C THR A 75 2.88 -11.53 11.40
N LEU A 76 3.57 -12.30 12.23
CA LEU A 76 5.03 -12.42 12.16
C LEU A 76 5.44 -13.33 10.99
N TYR A 77 6.45 -12.88 10.26
CA TYR A 77 7.13 -13.71 9.27
C TYR A 77 7.99 -14.78 9.98
N PRO A 78 8.15 -15.99 9.43
CA PRO A 78 9.05 -17.01 9.98
C PRO A 78 10.51 -16.51 10.02
N ILE A 79 11.03 -16.25 11.21
CA ILE A 79 12.32 -15.57 11.44
C ILE A 79 13.54 -16.43 11.04
N HIS A 80 13.37 -17.73 10.83
CA HIS A 80 14.46 -18.66 10.58
C HIS A 80 14.79 -18.90 9.10
N ASP A 81 14.16 -18.13 8.22
CA ASP A 81 14.38 -18.23 6.79
C ASP A 81 15.40 -17.19 6.32
N ARG A 82 16.35 -17.61 5.47
CA ARG A 82 17.32 -16.72 4.83
C ARG A 82 16.64 -15.61 4.03
N VAL A 83 15.54 -15.93 3.36
CA VAL A 83 14.74 -14.98 2.59
C VAL A 83 14.18 -13.85 3.47
N TYR A 84 13.93 -14.11 4.76
CA TYR A 84 13.50 -13.08 5.71
C TYR A 84 14.53 -11.95 5.82
N TYR A 85 15.78 -12.28 6.04
CA TYR A 85 16.82 -11.27 6.26
C TYR A 85 17.31 -10.61 4.97
N GLU A 86 17.37 -11.35 3.88
CA GLU A 86 17.95 -10.86 2.63
C GLU A 86 16.96 -10.08 1.75
N ALA A 87 15.68 -10.40 1.80
CA ALA A 87 14.66 -9.80 0.93
C ALA A 87 13.48 -9.19 1.69
N TYR A 88 12.82 -9.95 2.55
CA TYR A 88 11.58 -9.49 3.20
C TYR A 88 11.82 -8.32 4.15
N LEU A 89 12.77 -8.44 5.07
CA LEU A 89 13.04 -7.42 6.08
C LEU A 89 13.51 -6.08 5.48
N PRO A 90 14.46 -6.03 4.55
CA PRO A 90 14.85 -4.78 3.90
C PRO A 90 13.70 -4.15 3.11
N LEU A 91 12.90 -4.97 2.42
CA LEU A 91 11.73 -4.50 1.68
C LEU A 91 10.67 -3.92 2.62
N LEU A 92 10.37 -4.60 3.72
CA LEU A 92 9.41 -4.15 4.73
C LEU A 92 9.86 -2.83 5.37
N ILE A 93 11.12 -2.71 5.76
CA ILE A 93 11.67 -1.49 6.35
C ILE A 93 11.56 -0.32 5.37
N SER A 94 11.99 -0.52 4.11
CA SER A 94 11.89 0.52 3.09
C SER A 94 10.44 0.91 2.81
N HIS A 95 9.53 -0.07 2.77
CA HIS A 95 8.10 0.18 2.59
C HIS A 95 7.54 1.05 3.73
N ILE A 96 7.80 0.72 4.98
CA ILE A 96 7.28 1.46 6.15
C ILE A 96 7.83 2.89 6.17
N VAL A 97 9.13 3.06 5.99
CA VAL A 97 9.79 4.38 5.98
C VAL A 97 9.22 5.25 4.85
N LEU A 98 9.14 4.70 3.64
CA LEU A 98 8.65 5.45 2.50
C LEU A 98 7.14 5.68 2.53
N ALA A 99 6.35 4.78 3.12
CA ALA A 99 4.92 4.98 3.35
C ALA A 99 4.66 6.15 4.31
N THR A 100 5.46 6.26 5.36
CA THR A 100 5.38 7.39 6.31
C THR A 100 5.68 8.72 5.63
N VAL A 101 6.65 8.76 4.72
CA VAL A 101 6.96 9.96 3.92
C VAL A 101 5.91 10.20 2.85
N ALA A 102 5.40 9.14 2.21
CA ALA A 102 4.42 9.26 1.12
C ALA A 102 3.13 9.94 1.57
N LEU A 103 2.63 9.64 2.76
CA LEU A 103 1.36 10.18 3.25
C LEU A 103 1.31 11.72 3.22
N PRO A 104 2.21 12.47 3.89
CA PRO A 104 2.19 13.93 3.84
C PRO A 104 2.48 14.47 2.43
N VAL A 105 3.36 13.84 1.67
CA VAL A 105 3.71 14.30 0.30
C VAL A 105 2.53 14.14 -0.65
N VAL A 106 1.77 13.05 -0.56
CA VAL A 106 0.52 12.85 -1.31
C VAL A 106 -0.50 13.91 -0.97
N LEU A 107 -0.72 14.19 0.34
CA LEU A 107 -1.67 15.22 0.78
C LEU A 107 -1.28 16.61 0.27
N ILE A 108 0.00 16.97 0.34
CA ILE A 108 0.50 18.24 -0.21
C ILE A 108 0.27 18.29 -1.73
N THR A 109 0.51 17.22 -2.45
CA THR A 109 0.31 17.15 -3.91
C THR A 109 -1.16 17.36 -4.27
N PHE A 110 -2.09 16.75 -3.53
CA PHE A 110 -3.53 16.98 -3.70
C PHE A 110 -3.92 18.42 -3.37
N TYR A 111 -3.45 18.94 -2.25
CA TYR A 111 -3.71 20.34 -1.87
C TYR A 111 -3.28 21.31 -2.97
N LEU A 112 -2.10 21.13 -3.56
CA LEU A 112 -1.59 21.98 -4.64
C LEU A 112 -2.45 21.86 -5.91
N ALA A 113 -2.94 20.67 -6.24
CA ALA A 113 -3.85 20.47 -7.37
C ALA A 113 -5.20 21.14 -7.15
N LEU A 114 -5.82 20.94 -5.97
CA LEU A 114 -7.10 21.54 -5.60
C LEU A 114 -7.04 23.07 -5.48
N SER A 115 -5.91 23.60 -5.04
CA SER A 115 -5.64 25.05 -4.98
C SER A 115 -5.25 25.62 -6.35
N ARG A 116 -5.32 24.85 -7.42
CA ARG A 116 -4.94 25.26 -8.80
C ARG A 116 -3.51 25.75 -8.94
N ARG A 117 -2.61 25.37 -8.03
CA ARG A 117 -1.18 25.70 -8.08
C ARG A 117 -0.41 24.72 -8.97
N PHE A 118 -0.83 24.59 -10.22
CA PHE A 118 -0.33 23.56 -11.15
C PHE A 118 1.19 23.58 -11.40
N PRO A 119 1.89 24.73 -11.48
CA PRO A 119 3.34 24.72 -11.65
C PRO A 119 4.07 24.02 -10.49
N ILE A 120 3.65 24.29 -9.25
CA ILE A 120 4.23 23.67 -8.06
C ILE A 120 3.77 22.22 -7.93
N HIS A 121 2.47 21.95 -8.20
CA HIS A 121 1.93 20.59 -8.23
C HIS A 121 2.75 19.67 -9.14
N ARG A 122 3.10 20.12 -10.36
CA ARG A 122 3.92 19.32 -11.29
C ARG A 122 5.30 19.00 -10.75
N LYS A 123 5.94 19.94 -10.05
CA LYS A 123 7.26 19.73 -9.45
C LYS A 123 7.20 18.69 -8.34
N VAL A 124 6.23 18.82 -7.44
CA VAL A 124 6.06 17.89 -6.31
C VAL A 124 5.60 16.51 -6.81
N ALA A 125 4.66 16.46 -7.76
CA ALA A 125 4.13 15.23 -8.31
C ALA A 125 5.19 14.32 -8.96
N ARG A 126 6.27 14.87 -9.50
CA ARG A 126 7.41 14.11 -10.05
C ARG A 126 8.07 13.20 -9.00
N TRP A 127 8.04 13.60 -7.74
CA TRP A 127 8.58 12.84 -6.62
C TRP A 127 7.48 12.01 -5.94
N THR A 128 6.29 12.57 -5.82
CA THR A 128 5.13 11.90 -5.22
C THR A 128 4.76 10.63 -5.98
N PHE A 129 4.70 10.70 -7.30
CA PHE A 129 4.24 9.58 -8.12
C PHE A 129 5.12 8.32 -7.95
N PRO A 130 6.44 8.34 -8.15
CA PRO A 130 7.27 7.15 -7.97
C PRO A 130 7.29 6.66 -6.52
N LEU A 131 7.25 7.57 -5.55
CA LEU A 131 7.18 7.24 -4.13
C LEU A 131 5.88 6.51 -3.79
N TRP A 132 4.75 7.07 -4.20
CA TRP A 132 3.43 6.48 -3.95
C TRP A 132 3.24 5.16 -4.69
N LEU A 133 3.68 5.07 -5.93
CA LEU A 133 3.66 3.83 -6.70
C LEU A 133 4.52 2.74 -6.04
N TYR A 134 5.72 3.09 -5.59
CA TYR A 134 6.60 2.16 -4.86
C TYR A 134 5.91 1.60 -3.62
N VAL A 135 5.33 2.45 -2.79
CA VAL A 135 4.62 2.04 -1.57
C VAL A 135 3.44 1.12 -1.90
N SER A 136 2.65 1.46 -2.94
CA SER A 136 1.50 0.65 -3.36
C SER A 136 1.92 -0.73 -3.87
N VAL A 137 2.97 -0.82 -4.66
CA VAL A 137 3.49 -2.10 -5.21
C VAL A 137 4.15 -2.93 -4.12
N THR A 138 5.01 -2.32 -3.30
CA THR A 138 5.72 -3.06 -2.24
C THR A 138 4.78 -3.56 -1.15
N GLY A 139 3.68 -2.87 -0.87
CA GLY A 139 2.64 -3.36 0.03
C GLY A 139 2.01 -4.68 -0.44
N VAL A 140 1.81 -4.86 -1.75
CA VAL A 140 1.38 -6.14 -2.34
C VAL A 140 2.48 -7.19 -2.22
N VAL A 141 3.72 -6.85 -2.57
CA VAL A 141 4.86 -7.78 -2.56
C VAL A 141 5.13 -8.30 -1.14
N VAL A 142 5.15 -7.43 -0.14
CA VAL A 142 5.30 -7.81 1.27
C VAL A 142 4.24 -8.83 1.69
N ARG A 143 2.98 -8.62 1.30
CA ARG A 143 1.90 -9.57 1.61
C ARG A 143 2.08 -10.90 0.91
N VAL A 144 2.41 -10.88 -0.38
CA VAL A 144 2.64 -12.11 -1.17
C VAL A 144 3.79 -12.93 -0.59
N MET A 145 4.90 -12.28 -0.23
CA MET A 145 6.04 -12.95 0.41
C MET A 145 5.65 -13.57 1.76
N LEU A 146 4.90 -12.85 2.58
CA LEU A 146 4.43 -13.37 3.86
C LEU A 146 3.53 -14.60 3.69
N VAL A 147 2.57 -14.55 2.76
CA VAL A 147 1.67 -15.68 2.48
C VAL A 147 2.45 -16.88 1.94
N ALA A 148 3.39 -16.66 1.04
CA ALA A 148 4.23 -17.72 0.48
C ALA A 148 5.05 -18.43 1.57
N ALA A 149 5.65 -17.66 2.48
CA ALA A 149 6.42 -18.19 3.61
C ALA A 149 5.57 -19.00 4.61
N LEU A 150 4.32 -18.58 4.83
CA LEU A 150 3.39 -19.28 5.73
C LEU A 150 2.81 -20.57 5.10
N ARG A 151 2.72 -20.66 3.77
CA ARG A 151 2.23 -21.85 3.04
C ARG A 151 3.31 -22.89 2.80
N GLY A 152 4.58 -22.52 2.82
CA GLY A 152 5.72 -23.43 2.62
C GLY A 152 6.07 -24.28 3.86
N ARG A 153 5.26 -24.22 4.90
CA ARG A 153 5.34 -25.04 6.11
C ARG A 153 4.24 -26.10 6.09
#